data_6a787a7894525d666fd52a7b1424710c
#
_entry.id   6a787a7894525d666fd52a7b1424710c
#
_cell.length_a   1.000
_cell.length_b   1.000
_cell.length_c   1.000
_cell.angle_alpha   90.00
_cell.angle_beta   90.00
_cell.angle_gamma   90.00
#
_symmetry.space_group_name_H-M   'P 1'
#
loop_
_entity.id
_entity.type
_entity.pdbx_description
1 polymer ?
#
loop_
_entity_poly.entity_id
_entity_poly.type
_entity_poly.pdbx_seq_one_letter_code
_entity_poly.pdbx_strand_id
1 'polypeptide(L)'
;MLKSILFLLVLISFITTPTRAYEAYSISSLNLTEEQEAAEAAAAEPEVYELCEIAADKAEKEYNIKPNLLQTIASVESGRWNAKAGRRVAWPWTVHANGKGRYYKTKAEAVAAVQALQDRGIRNIDVGCMQVNLKYHGKAFSSLDEAFEPEKNAAYSAQFLRQLYKRNKQDWTKTAMHYHSRNLRQGTNYKNRLEKHYAEYVREDGEGAKLF
;
A
#
# COMPACT_ATOMS: atom_id res chain seq x y z
N MET A 1 -41.94 48.33 79.27
CA MET A 1 -40.61 48.28 78.68
C MET A 1 -40.39 46.86 78.27
N LEU A 2 -40.65 46.54 76.99
CA LEU A 2 -40.53 45.18 76.46
C LEU A 2 -39.56 45.22 75.30
N LYS A 3 -38.40 44.55 75.41
CA LYS A 3 -37.38 44.45 74.36
C LYS A 3 -37.74 43.26 73.48
N SER A 4 -38.04 43.52 72.21
CA SER A 4 -38.21 42.51 71.19
C SER A 4 -36.85 42.03 70.70
N ILE A 5 -36.61 40.74 70.78
CA ILE A 5 -35.47 40.07 70.17
C ILE A 5 -35.89 39.52 68.81
N LEU A 6 -35.30 40.04 67.74
CA LEU A 6 -35.52 39.61 66.37
C LEU A 6 -34.61 38.42 66.07
N PHE A 7 -35.18 37.23 65.81
CA PHE A 7 -34.44 36.05 65.35
C PHE A 7 -34.30 36.11 63.86
N LEU A 8 -33.07 36.21 63.45
CA LEU A 8 -32.67 36.15 61.99
C LEU A 8 -32.45 34.69 61.60
N LEU A 9 -33.39 34.11 60.85
CA LEU A 9 -33.24 32.80 60.23
C LEU A 9 -32.36 32.92 58.96
N VAL A 10 -31.18 32.38 59.04
CA VAL A 10 -30.26 32.19 57.84
C VAL A 10 -30.65 30.92 57.16
N LEU A 11 -31.33 31.07 56.02
CA LEU A 11 -31.55 29.94 55.07
C LEU A 11 -30.22 29.61 54.31
N ILE A 12 -29.59 28.52 54.69
CA ILE A 12 -28.46 27.96 53.93
C ILE A 12 -29.06 27.16 52.77
N SER A 13 -29.01 27.73 51.57
CA SER A 13 -29.30 27.00 50.33
C SER A 13 -28.17 26.08 50.01
N PHE A 14 -28.37 24.77 50.10
CA PHE A 14 -27.46 23.76 49.55
C PHE A 14 -27.56 23.80 48.02
N ILE A 15 -26.56 24.34 47.39
CA ILE A 15 -26.34 24.20 45.95
C ILE A 15 -25.74 22.82 45.74
N THR A 16 -26.58 21.87 45.36
CA THR A 16 -26.11 20.55 44.88
C THR A 16 -25.62 20.71 43.45
N THR A 17 -24.31 20.72 43.25
CA THR A 17 -23.69 20.65 41.95
C THR A 17 -23.89 19.25 41.36
N PRO A 18 -24.26 19.11 40.08
CA PRO A 18 -24.38 17.81 39.44
C PRO A 18 -23.00 17.32 39.01
N THR A 19 -22.28 16.64 39.91
CA THR A 19 -21.00 15.98 39.63
C THR A 19 -21.15 14.60 38.98
N ARG A 20 -22.35 14.20 38.55
CA ARG A 20 -22.60 12.84 38.02
C ARG A 20 -22.73 12.72 36.52
N ALA A 21 -22.69 13.83 35.78
CA ALA A 21 -22.83 13.81 34.32
C ALA A 21 -21.47 13.72 33.58
N TYR A 22 -20.34 13.98 34.24
CA TYR A 22 -19.03 14.01 33.59
C TYR A 22 -18.30 12.65 33.54
N GLU A 23 -18.61 11.76 34.49
CA GLU A 23 -18.02 10.41 34.49
C GLU A 23 -18.72 9.44 33.53
N ALA A 24 -19.96 9.68 33.15
CA ALA A 24 -20.67 8.81 32.20
C ALA A 24 -20.24 9.04 30.73
N TYR A 25 -19.69 10.22 30.41
CA TYR A 25 -19.22 10.51 29.04
C TYR A 25 -17.81 9.99 28.74
N SER A 26 -17.03 9.74 29.79
CA SER A 26 -15.65 9.26 29.67
C SER A 26 -15.52 7.73 29.48
N ILE A 27 -16.58 6.97 29.80
CA ILE A 27 -16.52 5.50 29.78
C ILE A 27 -17.15 4.92 28.50
N SER A 28 -18.03 5.68 27.84
CA SER A 28 -18.67 5.22 26.58
C SER A 28 -17.76 5.31 25.34
N SER A 29 -16.60 5.95 25.45
CA SER A 29 -15.63 6.07 24.34
C SER A 29 -14.56 4.96 24.31
N LEU A 30 -14.62 4.00 25.23
CA LEU A 30 -13.56 2.99 25.40
C LEU A 30 -13.98 1.53 25.09
N ASN A 31 -15.23 1.31 24.67
CA ASN A 31 -15.68 -0.04 24.30
C ASN A 31 -16.35 -0.01 22.93
N LEU A 32 -15.59 0.29 21.90
CA LEU A 32 -15.97 -0.16 20.56
C LEU A 32 -15.94 -1.69 20.58
N THR A 33 -17.02 -2.32 20.13
CA THR A 33 -17.03 -3.77 19.95
C THR A 33 -16.01 -4.11 18.85
N GLU A 34 -15.44 -5.33 18.87
CA GLU A 34 -14.52 -5.80 17.80
C GLU A 34 -15.12 -5.57 16.39
N GLU A 35 -16.43 -5.61 16.29
CA GLU A 35 -17.20 -5.37 15.06
C GLU A 35 -17.20 -3.88 14.64
N GLN A 36 -17.21 -2.97 15.60
CA GLN A 36 -17.13 -1.52 15.35
C GLN A 36 -15.70 -1.08 15.03
N GLU A 37 -14.70 -1.65 15.70
CA GLU A 37 -13.29 -1.43 15.36
C GLU A 37 -12.95 -1.98 13.97
N ALA A 38 -13.49 -3.16 13.63
CA ALA A 38 -13.34 -3.74 12.30
C ALA A 38 -14.06 -2.92 11.21
N ALA A 39 -15.23 -2.35 11.52
CA ALA A 39 -15.98 -1.48 10.60
C ALA A 39 -15.29 -0.12 10.41
N GLU A 40 -14.71 0.45 11.46
CA GLU A 40 -13.94 1.71 11.40
C GLU A 40 -12.60 1.49 10.65
N ALA A 41 -11.92 0.37 10.89
CA ALA A 41 -10.72 -0.01 10.15
C ALA A 41 -11.02 -0.28 8.66
N ALA A 42 -12.19 -0.85 8.33
CA ALA A 42 -12.64 -1.08 6.96
C ALA A 42 -13.05 0.23 6.23
N ALA A 43 -13.40 1.28 6.98
CA ALA A 43 -13.77 2.59 6.45
C ALA A 43 -12.59 3.56 6.35
N ALA A 44 -11.43 3.22 6.94
CA ALA A 44 -10.23 4.05 6.88
C ALA A 44 -9.63 4.03 5.47
N GLU A 45 -9.31 5.21 4.92
CA GLU A 45 -8.58 5.32 3.67
C GLU A 45 -7.19 4.65 3.80
N PRO A 46 -6.79 3.83 2.82
CA PRO A 46 -5.53 3.10 2.90
C PRO A 46 -4.34 4.06 2.93
N GLU A 47 -3.34 3.73 3.71
CA GLU A 47 -2.09 4.47 3.72
C GLU A 47 -1.35 4.28 2.38
N VAL A 48 -0.65 5.32 1.95
CA VAL A 48 0.06 5.30 0.66
C VAL A 48 0.95 4.07 0.47
N TYR A 49 1.55 3.56 1.54
CA TYR A 49 2.40 2.38 1.47
C TYR A 49 1.63 1.06 1.28
N GLU A 50 0.32 1.06 1.45
CA GLU A 50 -0.56 -0.10 1.25
C GLU A 50 -1.11 -0.18 -0.17
N LEU A 51 -1.15 0.95 -0.88
CA LEU A 51 -1.80 1.07 -2.19
C LEU A 51 -1.29 0.05 -3.22
N CYS A 52 0.01 -0.22 -3.25
CA CYS A 52 0.58 -1.19 -4.18
C CYS A 52 0.21 -2.63 -3.81
N GLU A 53 0.12 -2.96 -2.54
CA GLU A 53 -0.22 -4.31 -2.05
C GLU A 53 -1.69 -4.61 -2.31
N ILE A 54 -2.58 -3.66 -1.99
CA ILE A 54 -4.01 -3.75 -2.27
C ILE A 54 -4.25 -3.93 -3.78
N ALA A 55 -3.58 -3.13 -4.61
CA ALA A 55 -3.70 -3.21 -6.05
C ALA A 55 -3.16 -4.54 -6.62
N ALA A 56 -2.04 -5.04 -6.09
CA ALA A 56 -1.46 -6.31 -6.49
C ALA A 56 -2.34 -7.50 -6.10
N ASP A 57 -2.86 -7.53 -4.86
CA ASP A 57 -3.78 -8.58 -4.39
C ASP A 57 -5.04 -8.64 -5.25
N LYS A 58 -5.66 -7.48 -5.52
CA LYS A 58 -6.83 -7.38 -6.40
C LYS A 58 -6.53 -7.91 -7.80
N ALA A 59 -5.39 -7.52 -8.38
CA ALA A 59 -4.99 -7.96 -9.71
C ALA A 59 -4.63 -9.46 -9.75
N GLU A 60 -4.02 -10.03 -8.70
CA GLU A 60 -3.77 -11.47 -8.60
C GLU A 60 -5.05 -12.27 -8.69
N LYS A 61 -6.09 -11.85 -7.96
CA LYS A 61 -7.40 -12.50 -7.96
C LYS A 61 -8.09 -12.36 -9.31
N GLU A 62 -8.16 -11.15 -9.86
CA GLU A 62 -8.84 -10.84 -11.11
C GLU A 62 -8.23 -11.58 -12.31
N TYR A 63 -6.89 -11.63 -12.39
CA TYR A 63 -6.17 -12.23 -13.52
C TYR A 63 -5.71 -13.66 -13.25
N ASN A 64 -6.13 -14.28 -12.14
CA ASN A 64 -5.74 -15.64 -11.75
C ASN A 64 -4.21 -15.82 -11.79
N ILE A 65 -3.49 -14.91 -11.15
CA ILE A 65 -2.05 -14.98 -10.93
C ILE A 65 -1.79 -15.88 -9.72
N LYS A 66 -0.63 -16.54 -9.69
CA LYS A 66 -0.20 -17.30 -8.51
C LYS A 66 -0.22 -16.39 -7.27
N PRO A 67 -0.84 -16.82 -6.15
CA PRO A 67 -0.93 -16.00 -4.93
C PRO A 67 0.42 -15.46 -4.47
N ASN A 68 0.44 -14.22 -4.03
CA ASN A 68 1.61 -13.46 -3.56
C ASN A 68 2.73 -13.23 -4.60
N LEU A 69 2.56 -13.67 -5.85
CA LEU A 69 3.58 -13.47 -6.89
C LEU A 69 3.67 -12.00 -7.31
N LEU A 70 2.53 -11.36 -7.58
CA LEU A 70 2.51 -9.96 -8.03
C LEU A 70 2.91 -9.01 -6.90
N GLN A 71 2.49 -9.30 -5.67
CA GLN A 71 2.90 -8.56 -4.47
C GLN A 71 4.42 -8.66 -4.25
N THR A 72 4.99 -9.86 -4.41
CA THR A 72 6.43 -10.07 -4.32
C THR A 72 7.18 -9.32 -5.44
N ILE A 73 6.66 -9.34 -6.67
CA ILE A 73 7.22 -8.55 -7.77
C ILE A 73 7.21 -7.06 -7.41
N ALA A 74 6.08 -6.52 -6.97
CA ALA A 74 5.97 -5.11 -6.57
C ALA A 74 7.02 -4.73 -5.50
N SER A 75 7.19 -5.57 -4.47
CA SER A 75 8.20 -5.37 -3.43
C SER A 75 9.63 -5.37 -3.96
N VAL A 76 9.95 -6.23 -4.93
CA VAL A 76 11.29 -6.28 -5.55
C VAL A 76 11.52 -5.07 -6.47
N GLU A 77 10.50 -4.62 -7.20
CA GLU A 77 10.61 -3.58 -8.22
C GLU A 77 10.63 -2.16 -7.62
N SER A 78 9.71 -1.85 -6.74
CA SER A 78 9.53 -0.50 -6.20
C SER A 78 9.66 -0.42 -4.68
N GLY A 79 10.09 -1.50 -4.03
CA GLY A 79 10.10 -1.58 -2.58
C GLY A 79 11.10 -0.65 -1.92
N ARG A 80 10.66 -0.01 -0.82
CA ARG A 80 11.48 0.79 0.10
C ARG A 80 11.17 0.41 1.55
N TRP A 81 12.12 0.64 2.46
CA TRP A 81 11.85 0.47 3.88
C TRP A 81 10.79 1.45 4.34
N ASN A 82 9.79 0.98 5.07
CA ASN A 82 8.77 1.79 5.71
C ASN A 82 8.80 1.54 7.23
N ALA A 83 9.11 2.57 7.99
CA ALA A 83 9.25 2.46 9.46
C ALA A 83 7.89 2.19 10.14
N LYS A 84 6.78 2.71 9.59
CA LYS A 84 5.43 2.48 10.15
C LYS A 84 5.00 1.03 9.95
N ALA A 85 5.26 0.47 8.77
CA ALA A 85 4.97 -0.93 8.48
C ALA A 85 6.00 -1.91 9.08
N GLY A 86 7.16 -1.42 9.55
CA GLY A 86 8.25 -2.27 10.07
C GLY A 86 8.89 -3.20 9.04
N ARG A 87 8.64 -2.98 7.75
CA ARG A 87 9.10 -3.84 6.65
C ARG A 87 9.32 -3.06 5.35
N ARG A 88 9.82 -3.76 4.35
CA ARG A 88 9.91 -3.24 2.99
C ARG A 88 8.55 -3.31 2.32
N VAL A 89 8.11 -2.20 1.71
CA VAL A 89 6.82 -2.09 1.00
C VAL A 89 7.02 -1.49 -0.38
N ALA A 90 6.24 -1.92 -1.34
CA ALA A 90 6.21 -1.31 -2.67
C ALA A 90 5.70 0.13 -2.59
N TRP A 91 6.30 1.04 -3.38
CA TRP A 91 5.94 2.46 -3.36
C TRP A 91 5.35 2.90 -4.69
N PRO A 92 4.13 3.44 -4.72
CA PRO A 92 3.41 3.68 -5.96
C PRO A 92 4.05 4.77 -6.84
N TRP A 93 4.70 5.74 -6.23
CA TRP A 93 5.30 6.86 -6.97
C TRP A 93 6.81 6.70 -7.10
N THR A 94 7.18 5.53 -7.64
CA THR A 94 8.57 5.15 -7.91
C THR A 94 8.87 5.34 -9.39
N VAL A 95 9.99 5.99 -9.69
CA VAL A 95 10.52 6.19 -11.04
C VAL A 95 11.94 5.70 -11.10
N HIS A 96 12.26 4.85 -12.08
CA HIS A 96 13.63 4.45 -12.37
C HIS A 96 14.00 4.87 -13.79
N ALA A 97 15.12 5.58 -13.92
CA ALA A 97 15.67 6.01 -15.21
C ALA A 97 17.18 6.19 -15.11
N ASN A 98 17.90 5.89 -16.18
CA ASN A 98 19.36 6.05 -16.25
C ASN A 98 20.11 5.37 -15.08
N GLY A 99 19.64 4.18 -14.67
CA GLY A 99 20.26 3.41 -13.57
C GLY A 99 19.99 3.98 -12.17
N LYS A 100 19.08 4.96 -12.01
CA LYS A 100 18.75 5.59 -10.74
C LYS A 100 17.26 5.48 -10.43
N GLY A 101 16.92 4.83 -9.32
CA GLY A 101 15.59 4.80 -8.74
C GLY A 101 15.34 6.01 -7.84
N ARG A 102 14.13 6.57 -7.90
CA ARG A 102 13.68 7.65 -7.01
C ARG A 102 12.26 7.39 -6.52
N TYR A 103 12.01 7.72 -5.26
CA TYR A 103 10.70 7.67 -4.62
C TYR A 103 10.19 9.08 -4.41
N TYR A 104 9.02 9.38 -4.93
CA TYR A 104 8.37 10.69 -4.79
C TYR A 104 7.34 10.63 -3.67
N LYS A 105 7.01 11.78 -3.10
CA LYS A 105 6.03 11.87 -2.00
C LYS A 105 4.60 11.80 -2.52
N THR A 106 4.36 12.33 -3.72
CA THR A 106 3.04 12.40 -4.34
C THR A 106 3.08 11.89 -5.78
N LYS A 107 1.89 11.48 -6.28
CA LYS A 107 1.71 11.11 -7.68
C LYS A 107 2.08 12.27 -8.62
N ALA A 108 1.66 13.47 -8.29
CA ALA A 108 1.94 14.67 -9.10
C ALA A 108 3.45 14.93 -9.26
N GLU A 109 4.23 14.78 -8.19
CA GLU A 109 5.70 14.89 -8.26
C GLU A 109 6.31 13.83 -9.17
N ALA A 110 5.83 12.58 -9.11
CA ALA A 110 6.32 11.50 -9.96
C ALA A 110 5.99 11.74 -11.44
N VAL A 111 4.76 12.16 -11.73
CA VAL A 111 4.32 12.53 -13.09
C VAL A 111 5.18 13.66 -13.64
N ALA A 112 5.37 14.74 -12.89
CA ALA A 112 6.19 15.88 -13.30
C ALA A 112 7.66 15.45 -13.56
N ALA A 113 8.20 14.56 -12.73
CA ALA A 113 9.55 14.05 -12.92
C ALA A 113 9.70 13.22 -14.21
N VAL A 114 8.71 12.38 -14.53
CA VAL A 114 8.70 11.60 -15.77
C VAL A 114 8.58 12.53 -16.98
N GLN A 115 7.69 13.54 -16.93
CA GLN A 115 7.55 14.52 -17.99
C GLN A 115 8.88 15.24 -18.25
N ALA A 116 9.55 15.73 -17.21
CA ALA A 116 10.85 16.37 -17.32
C ALA A 116 11.95 15.45 -17.89
N LEU A 117 11.89 14.14 -17.63
CA LEU A 117 12.78 13.16 -18.24
C LEU A 117 12.48 13.00 -19.74
N GLN A 118 11.20 12.92 -20.11
CA GLN A 118 10.75 12.79 -21.49
C GLN A 118 11.08 14.01 -22.33
N ASP A 119 10.96 15.21 -21.78
CA ASP A 119 11.32 16.48 -22.43
C ASP A 119 12.81 16.56 -22.77
N ARG A 120 13.65 15.89 -21.96
CA ARG A 120 15.09 15.72 -22.21
C ARG A 120 15.42 14.55 -23.14
N GLY A 121 14.44 13.93 -23.78
CA GLY A 121 14.62 12.82 -24.70
C GLY A 121 14.83 11.44 -24.03
N ILE A 122 14.75 11.31 -22.71
CA ILE A 122 14.89 10.05 -22.00
C ILE A 122 13.58 9.27 -22.14
N ARG A 123 13.67 8.06 -22.70
CA ARG A 123 12.49 7.21 -22.96
C ARG A 123 12.49 5.93 -22.14
N ASN A 124 13.66 5.44 -21.73
CA ASN A 124 13.79 4.22 -20.92
C ASN A 124 13.52 4.57 -19.46
N ILE A 125 12.24 4.57 -19.08
CA ILE A 125 11.75 4.98 -17.76
C ILE A 125 10.80 3.90 -17.26
N ASP A 126 11.03 3.40 -16.05
CA ASP A 126 10.17 2.47 -15.35
C ASP A 126 9.35 3.23 -14.29
N VAL A 127 8.06 2.93 -14.18
CA VAL A 127 7.13 3.69 -13.35
C VAL A 127 6.20 2.82 -12.51
N GLY A 128 5.86 3.33 -11.34
CA GLY A 128 4.80 2.79 -10.48
C GLY A 128 5.21 1.60 -9.64
N CYS A 129 4.21 0.95 -9.05
CA CYS A 129 4.35 -0.22 -8.18
C CYS A 129 5.15 -1.35 -8.84
N MET A 130 4.86 -1.60 -10.10
CA MET A 130 5.35 -2.75 -10.87
C MET A 130 6.51 -2.40 -11.81
N GLN A 131 7.00 -1.15 -11.78
CA GLN A 131 8.07 -0.62 -12.63
C GLN A 131 7.85 -0.95 -14.11
N VAL A 132 6.66 -0.58 -14.62
CA VAL A 132 6.33 -0.75 -16.04
C VAL A 132 7.16 0.19 -16.88
N ASN A 133 7.89 -0.35 -17.85
CA ASN A 133 8.78 0.42 -18.71
C ASN A 133 8.02 1.14 -19.84
N LEU A 134 8.03 2.46 -19.82
CA LEU A 134 7.28 3.30 -20.78
C LEU A 134 7.80 3.20 -22.23
N LYS A 135 9.06 2.83 -22.45
CA LYS A 135 9.61 2.65 -23.80
C LYS A 135 9.09 1.37 -24.45
N TYR A 136 9.06 0.27 -23.70
CA TYR A 136 8.66 -1.04 -24.23
C TYR A 136 7.15 -1.27 -24.16
N HIS A 137 6.48 -0.57 -23.24
CA HIS A 137 5.06 -0.67 -22.97
C HIS A 137 4.34 0.68 -23.20
N GLY A 138 4.74 1.42 -24.25
CA GLY A 138 4.26 2.78 -24.51
C GLY A 138 2.76 2.94 -24.76
N LYS A 139 2.03 1.82 -24.93
CA LYS A 139 0.57 1.78 -25.10
C LYS A 139 -0.14 1.19 -23.86
N ALA A 140 0.59 0.97 -22.77
CA ALA A 140 0.06 0.37 -21.55
C ALA A 140 -0.97 1.27 -20.86
N PHE A 141 -0.75 2.58 -20.96
CA PHE A 141 -1.53 3.60 -20.27
C PHE A 141 -1.90 4.73 -21.22
N SER A 142 -3.05 5.34 -20.97
CA SER A 142 -3.53 6.50 -21.74
C SER A 142 -2.82 7.81 -21.36
N SER A 143 -2.23 7.87 -20.17
CA SER A 143 -1.51 9.03 -19.64
C SER A 143 -0.45 8.64 -18.62
N LEU A 144 0.44 9.56 -18.27
CA LEU A 144 1.36 9.38 -17.15
C LEU A 144 0.63 9.30 -15.82
N ASP A 145 -0.47 10.03 -15.67
CA ASP A 145 -1.29 9.98 -14.47
C ASP A 145 -1.86 8.57 -14.25
N GLU A 146 -2.40 7.94 -15.30
CA GLU A 146 -2.88 6.55 -15.26
C GLU A 146 -1.74 5.56 -14.98
N ALA A 147 -0.54 5.81 -15.50
CA ALA A 147 0.61 4.94 -15.28
C ALA A 147 1.03 4.87 -13.78
N PHE A 148 0.72 5.91 -13.01
CA PHE A 148 0.96 5.96 -11.58
C PHE A 148 -0.26 5.62 -10.72
N GLU A 149 -1.42 5.28 -11.31
CA GLU A 149 -2.52 4.68 -10.56
C GLU A 149 -2.14 3.25 -10.16
N PRO A 150 -2.11 2.91 -8.86
CA PRO A 150 -1.65 1.60 -8.40
C PRO A 150 -2.44 0.44 -9.03
N GLU A 151 -3.77 0.57 -9.09
CA GLU A 151 -4.64 -0.45 -9.69
C GLU A 151 -4.36 -0.65 -11.19
N LYS A 152 -4.20 0.41 -11.96
CA LYS A 152 -3.92 0.35 -13.40
C LYS A 152 -2.54 -0.24 -13.67
N ASN A 153 -1.55 0.17 -12.88
CA ASN A 153 -0.18 -0.31 -12.97
C ASN A 153 -0.09 -1.81 -12.64
N ALA A 154 -0.76 -2.26 -11.57
CA ALA A 154 -0.81 -3.67 -11.19
C ALA A 154 -1.61 -4.52 -12.21
N ALA A 155 -2.80 -4.05 -12.64
CA ALA A 155 -3.64 -4.75 -13.61
C ALA A 155 -2.90 -4.97 -14.95
N TYR A 156 -2.24 -3.95 -15.48
CA TYR A 156 -1.42 -4.09 -16.68
C TYR A 156 -0.33 -5.15 -16.51
N SER A 157 0.37 -5.13 -15.39
CA SER A 157 1.45 -6.08 -15.08
C SER A 157 0.93 -7.50 -14.92
N ALA A 158 -0.25 -7.68 -14.32
CA ALA A 158 -0.93 -8.97 -14.23
C ALA A 158 -1.30 -9.52 -15.61
N GLN A 159 -1.86 -8.67 -16.50
CA GLN A 159 -2.15 -9.06 -17.90
C GLN A 159 -0.88 -9.49 -18.63
N PHE A 160 0.21 -8.75 -18.46
CA PHE A 160 1.49 -9.08 -19.06
C PHE A 160 2.06 -10.41 -18.54
N LEU A 161 1.99 -10.63 -17.21
CA LEU A 161 2.34 -11.92 -16.60
C LEU A 161 1.51 -13.08 -17.16
N ARG A 162 0.18 -12.90 -17.34
CA ARG A 162 -0.67 -13.94 -17.96
C ARG A 162 -0.28 -14.25 -19.39
N GLN A 163 0.10 -13.24 -20.17
CA GLN A 163 0.60 -13.46 -21.53
C GLN A 163 1.93 -14.26 -21.51
N LEU A 164 2.85 -13.90 -20.61
CA LEU A 164 4.10 -14.63 -20.42
C LEU A 164 3.86 -16.06 -19.95
N TYR A 165 2.92 -16.28 -19.03
CA TYR A 165 2.55 -17.60 -18.52
C TYR A 165 2.08 -18.54 -19.62
N LYS A 166 1.21 -18.05 -20.50
CA LYS A 166 0.78 -18.81 -21.69
C LYS A 166 1.97 -19.16 -22.60
N ARG A 167 2.85 -18.22 -22.85
CA ARG A 167 4.06 -18.43 -23.68
C ARG A 167 5.08 -19.37 -23.05
N ASN A 168 5.15 -19.40 -21.74
CA ASN A 168 6.09 -20.24 -20.96
C ASN A 168 5.48 -21.61 -20.58
N LYS A 169 4.47 -22.10 -21.31
CA LYS A 169 3.85 -23.39 -21.08
C LYS A 169 3.30 -23.56 -19.66
N GLN A 170 2.74 -22.48 -19.10
CA GLN A 170 2.14 -22.45 -17.77
C GLN A 170 3.14 -22.65 -16.60
N ASP A 171 4.38 -22.27 -16.81
CA ASP A 171 5.45 -22.29 -15.81
C ASP A 171 5.58 -20.90 -15.15
N TRP A 172 5.19 -20.78 -13.87
CA TRP A 172 5.28 -19.54 -13.11
C TRP A 172 6.72 -19.11 -12.84
N THR A 173 7.63 -20.06 -12.59
CA THR A 173 9.06 -19.77 -12.38
C THR A 173 9.66 -19.07 -13.59
N LYS A 174 9.47 -19.67 -14.77
CA LYS A 174 9.94 -19.11 -16.02
C LYS A 174 9.25 -17.80 -16.38
N THR A 175 7.96 -17.68 -16.02
CA THR A 175 7.18 -16.46 -16.22
C THR A 175 7.73 -15.31 -15.42
N ALA A 176 8.00 -15.51 -14.15
CA ALA A 176 8.60 -14.50 -13.28
C ALA A 176 10.00 -14.09 -13.75
N MET A 177 10.83 -15.05 -14.14
CA MET A 177 12.13 -14.75 -14.74
C MET A 177 12.00 -13.85 -15.99
N HIS A 178 11.09 -14.19 -16.89
CA HIS A 178 10.86 -13.47 -18.13
C HIS A 178 10.12 -12.14 -17.98
N TYR A 179 9.48 -11.92 -16.84
CA TYR A 179 8.96 -10.59 -16.50
C TYR A 179 10.08 -9.55 -16.47
N HIS A 180 11.18 -9.89 -15.83
CA HIS A 180 12.35 -9.02 -15.73
C HIS A 180 13.27 -9.13 -16.96
N SER A 181 13.61 -10.35 -17.40
CA SER A 181 14.52 -10.55 -18.53
C SER A 181 14.45 -11.96 -19.11
N ARG A 182 14.55 -12.05 -20.43
CA ARG A 182 14.75 -13.34 -21.12
C ARG A 182 16.19 -13.85 -21.04
N ASN A 183 17.15 -13.02 -20.65
CA ASN A 183 18.50 -13.45 -20.39
C ASN A 183 18.53 -14.38 -19.18
N LEU A 184 19.02 -15.61 -19.33
CA LEU A 184 18.97 -16.65 -18.29
C LEU A 184 19.62 -16.19 -16.98
N ARG A 185 20.81 -15.59 -17.04
CA ARG A 185 21.52 -15.12 -15.83
C ARG A 185 20.74 -14.02 -15.10
N GLN A 186 20.22 -13.04 -15.83
CA GLN A 186 19.42 -11.95 -15.24
C GLN A 186 18.10 -12.46 -14.66
N GLY A 187 17.41 -13.34 -15.41
CA GLY A 187 16.17 -13.96 -14.94
C GLY A 187 16.38 -14.83 -13.70
N THR A 188 17.46 -15.63 -13.64
CA THR A 188 17.80 -16.43 -12.46
C THR A 188 18.10 -15.53 -11.25
N ASN A 189 18.87 -14.47 -11.41
CA ASN A 189 19.14 -13.52 -10.33
C ASN A 189 17.86 -12.85 -9.85
N TYR A 190 16.96 -12.53 -10.77
CA TYR A 190 15.66 -11.96 -10.44
C TYR A 190 14.79 -12.95 -9.65
N LYS A 191 14.68 -14.19 -10.09
CA LYS A 191 13.99 -15.28 -9.37
C LYS A 191 14.49 -15.42 -7.93
N ASN A 192 15.81 -15.44 -7.73
CA ASN A 192 16.40 -15.56 -6.39
C ASN A 192 16.04 -14.36 -5.49
N ARG A 193 15.95 -13.16 -6.07
CA ARG A 193 15.44 -11.98 -5.33
C ARG A 193 13.97 -12.15 -4.95
N LEU A 194 13.13 -12.63 -5.87
CA LEU A 194 11.72 -12.90 -5.59
C LEU A 194 11.56 -13.93 -4.46
N GLU A 195 12.30 -15.03 -4.49
CA GLU A 195 12.24 -16.06 -3.43
C GLU A 195 12.61 -15.50 -2.06
N LYS A 196 13.63 -14.64 -2.00
CA LYS A 196 14.02 -13.97 -0.76
C LYS A 196 12.92 -13.06 -0.22
N HIS A 197 12.34 -12.23 -1.08
CA HIS A 197 11.25 -11.30 -0.67
C HIS A 197 9.95 -12.03 -0.37
N TYR A 198 9.64 -13.10 -1.08
CA TYR A 198 8.47 -13.92 -0.80
C TYR A 198 8.51 -14.51 0.62
N ALA A 199 9.66 -14.96 1.07
CA ALA A 199 9.82 -15.47 2.43
C ALA A 199 9.56 -14.41 3.52
N GLU A 200 9.70 -13.12 3.19
CA GLU A 200 9.36 -12.01 4.09
C GLU A 200 7.84 -11.82 4.21
N TYR A 201 7.08 -12.04 3.12
CA TYR A 201 5.62 -11.95 3.10
C TYR A 201 4.92 -13.14 3.78
N VAL A 202 5.47 -14.35 3.63
CA VAL A 202 4.82 -15.60 4.08
C VAL A 202 5.15 -15.94 5.54
N ARG A 203 6.09 -15.23 6.19
CA ARG A 203 6.43 -15.47 7.60
C ARG A 203 5.29 -15.18 8.57
N GLU A 204 4.33 -14.36 8.18
CA GLU A 204 3.18 -14.03 9.03
C GLU A 204 2.09 -15.11 9.00
N ASP A 205 2.04 -15.94 7.94
CA ASP A 205 0.95 -16.93 7.73
C ASP A 205 1.35 -18.41 8.01
N GLY A 206 2.56 -18.66 8.49
CA GLY A 206 3.03 -20.00 8.89
C GLY A 206 3.43 -20.94 7.74
N GLU A 207 4.57 -21.61 7.95
CA GLU A 207 5.15 -22.73 7.19
C GLU A 207 5.58 -22.50 5.74
N GLY A 208 6.89 -22.28 5.55
CA GLY A 208 7.75 -22.87 4.50
C GLY A 208 7.28 -22.86 3.05
N ALA A 209 6.23 -22.12 2.70
CA ALA A 209 5.73 -22.05 1.33
C ALA A 209 6.81 -21.46 0.42
N LYS A 210 7.16 -22.18 -0.63
CA LYS A 210 8.07 -21.73 -1.68
C LYS A 210 7.27 -20.97 -2.74
N LEU A 211 7.83 -19.87 -3.23
CA LEU A 211 7.21 -19.16 -4.34
C LEU A 211 7.23 -20.01 -5.63
N PHE A 212 8.26 -20.84 -5.79
CA PHE A 212 8.44 -21.72 -6.94
C PHE A 212 8.82 -23.15 -6.55
#